data_e8bc909b9ed9ce7359f139fbfe58f134
#
_entry.id   e8bc909b9ed9ce7359f139fbfe58f134
#
_cell.length_a   1.000
_cell.length_b   1.000
_cell.length_c   1.000
_cell.angle_alpha   90.00
_cell.angle_beta   90.00
_cell.angle_gamma   90.00
#
_symmetry.space_group_name_H-M   'P 1'
#
loop_
_entity.id
_entity.type
_entity.pdbx_description
1 polymer ?
#
loop_
_entity_poly.entity_id
_entity_poly.type
_entity_poly.pdbx_seq_one_letter_code
_entity_poly.pdbx_strand_id
1 'polypeptide(L)'
;MTSLNRIPDTLDWGLLLPVEDAVIVQLGANDGIACEEYGLNRCLKEQNHMAILVEPMSGAFANLALNYAHAASRLHFENLAIAHDRGTGKARLYLSGVESSLVRHRPGHEDDHEVVRLETFQYLIDKYRLTHLDAVFMDIEGLEYNVIKDILENCTIQPNFLRYEFLLSDNIEGLDQLLMDHGYMVFMDATHKGDKIAVMKDVYERLSIL
;
A
#
# COMPACT_ATOMS: atom_id res chain seq x y z
N MET A 1 35.82 11.29 18.37
CA MET A 1 35.40 11.12 16.97
C MET A 1 34.09 10.40 17.04
N THR A 2 32.98 11.11 17.03
CA THR A 2 31.64 10.54 16.97
C THR A 2 31.44 9.96 15.57
N SER A 3 31.22 8.64 15.48
CA SER A 3 30.78 8.01 14.25
C SER A 3 29.51 8.72 13.81
N LEU A 4 29.55 9.43 12.69
CA LEU A 4 28.36 9.85 11.99
C LEU A 4 27.58 8.57 11.74
N ASN A 5 26.46 8.36 12.44
CA ASN A 5 25.54 7.28 12.17
C ASN A 5 25.07 7.47 10.73
N ARG A 6 25.63 6.67 9.83
CA ARG A 6 25.21 6.66 8.43
C ARG A 6 23.79 6.15 8.40
N ILE A 7 22.88 6.93 7.82
CA ILE A 7 21.50 6.47 7.56
C ILE A 7 21.62 5.20 6.73
N PRO A 8 20.96 4.09 7.12
CA PRO A 8 21.04 2.84 6.36
C PRO A 8 20.40 3.01 4.97
N ASP A 9 20.90 2.28 3.98
CA ASP A 9 20.34 2.31 2.64
C ASP A 9 19.05 1.47 2.53
N THR A 10 18.81 0.57 3.52
CA THR A 10 17.65 -0.32 3.60
C THR A 10 16.97 -0.23 4.94
N LEU A 11 15.67 -0.48 4.99
CA LEU A 11 14.85 -0.49 6.19
C LEU A 11 13.92 -1.71 6.21
N ASP A 12 13.71 -2.29 7.39
CA ASP A 12 12.70 -3.31 7.62
C ASP A 12 11.42 -2.64 8.13
N TRP A 13 10.33 -2.75 7.39
CA TRP A 13 9.05 -2.16 7.74
C TRP A 13 8.47 -2.71 9.06
N GLY A 14 8.79 -3.96 9.42
CA GLY A 14 8.34 -4.55 10.68
C GLY A 14 8.80 -3.78 11.92
N LEU A 15 9.86 -2.99 11.81
CA LEU A 15 10.33 -2.11 12.88
C LEU A 15 9.51 -0.81 13.01
N LEU A 16 8.69 -0.48 12.01
CA LEU A 16 7.92 0.77 11.95
C LEU A 16 6.53 0.65 12.54
N LEU A 17 5.97 -0.56 12.56
CA LEU A 17 4.64 -0.78 13.13
C LEU A 17 4.69 -0.76 14.66
N PRO A 18 3.69 -0.15 15.33
CA PRO A 18 3.46 -0.40 16.74
C PRO A 18 3.19 -1.90 16.98
N VAL A 19 3.47 -2.37 18.18
CA VAL A 19 3.31 -3.79 18.54
C VAL A 19 1.85 -4.23 18.43
N GLU A 20 0.89 -3.34 18.72
CA GLU A 20 -0.56 -3.59 18.67
C GLU A 20 -1.29 -2.35 18.17
N ASP A 21 -2.54 -2.54 17.76
CA ASP A 21 -3.50 -1.48 17.43
C ASP A 21 -3.10 -0.55 16.27
N ALA A 22 -2.18 -0.98 15.39
CA ALA A 22 -1.89 -0.22 14.16
C ALA A 22 -3.11 -0.15 13.24
N VAL A 23 -3.22 0.97 12.52
CA VAL A 23 -4.18 1.16 11.43
C VAL A 23 -3.43 1.03 10.11
N ILE A 24 -3.78 0.00 9.34
CA ILE A 24 -3.09 -0.39 8.11
C ILE A 24 -4.06 -0.35 6.93
N VAL A 25 -3.60 0.14 5.78
CA VAL A 25 -4.29 -0.01 4.50
C VAL A 25 -3.39 -0.78 3.55
N GLN A 26 -3.91 -1.82 2.92
CA GLN A 26 -3.24 -2.52 1.83
C GLN A 26 -4.03 -2.34 0.54
N LEU A 27 -3.39 -1.79 -0.48
CA LEU A 27 -3.89 -1.65 -1.83
C LEU A 27 -3.25 -2.72 -2.72
N GLY A 28 -4.04 -3.51 -3.43
CA GLY A 28 -3.58 -4.70 -4.15
C GLY A 28 -3.38 -5.88 -3.20
N ALA A 29 -4.37 -6.19 -2.36
CA ALA A 29 -4.26 -7.25 -1.36
C ALA A 29 -4.29 -8.66 -1.94
N ASN A 30 -4.64 -8.81 -3.21
CA ASN A 30 -4.82 -10.09 -3.89
C ASN A 30 -5.68 -11.06 -3.05
N ASP A 31 -5.29 -12.32 -2.91
CA ASP A 31 -5.96 -13.30 -2.05
C ASP A 31 -5.43 -13.28 -0.59
N GLY A 32 -4.52 -12.36 -0.26
CA GLY A 32 -3.91 -12.20 1.05
C GLY A 32 -2.85 -13.25 1.41
N ILE A 33 -2.53 -14.19 0.50
CA ILE A 33 -1.55 -15.26 0.70
C ILE A 33 -0.51 -15.29 -0.42
N ALA A 34 -0.91 -15.05 -1.67
CA ALA A 34 -0.07 -15.21 -2.85
C ALA A 34 1.18 -14.32 -2.85
N CYS A 35 1.13 -13.17 -2.15
CA CYS A 35 2.23 -12.22 -2.03
C CYS A 35 2.75 -12.13 -0.58
N GLU A 36 2.79 -13.27 0.13
CA GLU A 36 3.18 -13.34 1.56
C GLU A 36 4.67 -13.07 1.81
N GLU A 37 5.45 -12.82 0.79
CA GLU A 37 6.88 -12.50 0.86
C GLU A 37 7.22 -11.37 1.83
N TYR A 38 6.25 -10.54 2.14
CA TYR A 38 6.39 -9.36 3.01
C TYR A 38 6.12 -9.62 4.49
N GLY A 39 5.58 -10.77 4.86
CA GLY A 39 5.18 -11.04 6.23
C GLY A 39 3.95 -10.29 6.74
N LEU A 40 3.28 -9.47 5.91
CA LEU A 40 2.09 -8.70 6.32
C LEU A 40 0.93 -9.63 6.67
N ASN A 41 0.70 -10.70 5.90
CA ASN A 41 -0.33 -11.70 6.20
C ASN A 41 -0.13 -12.29 7.61
N ARG A 42 1.11 -12.67 7.94
CA ARG A 42 1.45 -13.18 9.26
C ARG A 42 1.21 -12.13 10.35
N CYS A 43 1.65 -10.89 10.12
CA CYS A 43 1.43 -9.78 11.02
C CYS A 43 -0.07 -9.59 11.31
N LEU A 44 -0.90 -9.54 10.26
CA LEU A 44 -2.35 -9.37 10.39
C LEU A 44 -3.05 -10.56 11.06
N LYS A 45 -2.50 -11.76 10.98
CA LYS A 45 -3.05 -12.95 11.67
C LYS A 45 -2.67 -13.00 13.15
N GLU A 46 -1.44 -12.67 13.47
CA GLU A 46 -0.85 -12.87 14.81
C GLU A 46 -0.99 -11.65 15.72
N GLN A 47 -1.14 -10.44 15.16
CA GLN A 47 -1.18 -9.19 15.94
C GLN A 47 -2.56 -8.53 15.87
N ASN A 48 -2.86 -7.70 16.87
CA ASN A 48 -4.17 -7.03 16.99
C ASN A 48 -4.21 -5.71 16.23
N HIS A 49 -3.94 -5.73 14.92
CA HIS A 49 -4.04 -4.55 14.06
C HIS A 49 -5.41 -4.45 13.38
N MET A 50 -5.87 -3.24 13.14
CA MET A 50 -6.96 -2.96 12.23
C MET A 50 -6.40 -2.82 10.80
N ALA A 51 -6.98 -3.52 9.83
CA ALA A 51 -6.58 -3.30 8.45
C ALA A 51 -7.76 -3.18 7.49
N ILE A 52 -7.58 -2.37 6.44
CA ILE A 52 -8.45 -2.26 5.29
C ILE A 52 -7.71 -2.88 4.11
N LEU A 53 -8.22 -3.99 3.61
CA LEU A 53 -7.63 -4.76 2.52
C LEU A 53 -8.44 -4.52 1.25
N VAL A 54 -7.81 -3.93 0.25
CA VAL A 54 -8.44 -3.49 -0.99
C VAL A 54 -7.95 -4.34 -2.14
N GLU A 55 -8.89 -5.00 -2.81
CA GLU A 55 -8.61 -5.86 -3.95
C GLU A 55 -9.69 -5.70 -5.02
N PRO A 56 -9.34 -5.18 -6.22
CA PRO A 56 -10.32 -4.96 -7.27
C PRO A 56 -10.79 -6.24 -7.98
N MET A 57 -9.94 -7.26 -8.16
CA MET A 57 -10.27 -8.47 -8.90
C MET A 57 -11.22 -9.36 -8.10
N SER A 58 -12.44 -9.58 -8.61
CA SER A 58 -13.50 -10.27 -7.88
C SER A 58 -13.12 -11.67 -7.39
N GLY A 59 -12.35 -12.42 -8.19
CA GLY A 59 -11.90 -13.77 -7.84
C GLY A 59 -10.89 -13.77 -6.68
N ALA A 60 -9.90 -12.89 -6.72
CA ALA A 60 -8.91 -12.74 -5.65
C ALA A 60 -9.57 -12.22 -4.37
N PHE A 61 -10.45 -11.21 -4.49
CA PHE A 61 -11.21 -10.68 -3.37
C PHE A 61 -12.04 -11.72 -2.62
N ALA A 62 -12.69 -12.63 -3.33
CA ALA A 62 -13.46 -13.71 -2.71
C ALA A 62 -12.56 -14.63 -1.87
N ASN A 63 -11.36 -14.95 -2.37
CA ASN A 63 -10.37 -15.72 -1.63
C ASN A 63 -9.78 -14.94 -0.45
N LEU A 64 -9.51 -13.66 -0.62
CA LEU A 64 -9.02 -12.77 0.43
C LEU A 64 -9.94 -12.81 1.66
N ALA A 65 -11.24 -12.61 1.46
CA ALA A 65 -12.23 -12.66 2.54
C ALA A 65 -12.28 -14.02 3.24
N LEU A 66 -12.12 -15.13 2.51
CA LEU A 66 -12.06 -16.48 3.08
C LEU A 66 -10.79 -16.72 3.88
N ASN A 67 -9.63 -16.30 3.35
CA ASN A 67 -8.32 -16.50 3.96
C ASN A 67 -8.16 -15.76 5.29
N TYR A 68 -8.91 -14.67 5.48
CA TYR A 68 -8.92 -13.88 6.71
C TYR A 68 -10.21 -13.99 7.53
N ALA A 69 -11.08 -14.94 7.26
CA ALA A 69 -12.37 -15.09 7.95
C ALA A 69 -12.24 -15.16 9.49
N HIS A 70 -11.13 -15.72 10.00
CA HIS A 70 -10.84 -15.82 11.44
C HIS A 70 -10.51 -14.47 12.11
N ALA A 71 -10.15 -13.45 11.34
CA ALA A 71 -9.77 -12.11 11.83
C ALA A 71 -10.77 -11.01 11.39
N ALA A 72 -11.94 -11.38 10.86
CA ALA A 72 -12.91 -10.48 10.23
C ALA A 72 -13.45 -9.38 11.15
N SER A 73 -13.31 -9.49 12.48
CA SER A 73 -13.78 -8.45 13.42
C SER A 73 -12.91 -7.17 13.39
N ARG A 74 -11.68 -7.25 12.90
CA ARG A 74 -10.72 -6.14 12.83
C ARG A 74 -10.17 -5.88 11.43
N LEU A 75 -10.54 -6.71 10.46
CA LEU A 75 -10.17 -6.56 9.06
C LEU A 75 -11.39 -6.17 8.24
N HIS A 76 -11.21 -5.18 7.40
CA HIS A 76 -12.22 -4.68 6.49
C HIS A 76 -11.81 -5.00 5.06
N PHE A 77 -12.74 -5.41 4.24
CA PHE A 77 -12.48 -5.85 2.87
C PHE A 77 -13.22 -4.96 1.88
N GLU A 78 -12.51 -4.48 0.85
CA GLU A 78 -13.06 -3.61 -0.19
C GLU A 78 -12.80 -4.18 -1.58
N ASN A 79 -13.88 -4.55 -2.29
CA ASN A 79 -13.79 -4.97 -3.68
C ASN A 79 -13.91 -3.75 -4.60
N LEU A 80 -12.82 -3.02 -4.73
CA LEU A 80 -12.68 -1.83 -5.58
C LEU A 80 -11.21 -1.56 -5.88
N ALA A 81 -10.96 -0.69 -6.85
CA ALA A 81 -9.64 -0.14 -7.11
C ALA A 81 -9.51 1.27 -6.54
N ILE A 82 -8.30 1.64 -6.14
CA ILE A 82 -7.95 3.01 -5.74
C ILE A 82 -7.17 3.68 -6.86
N ALA A 83 -7.55 4.91 -7.20
CA ALA A 83 -6.82 5.78 -8.10
C ALA A 83 -6.86 7.23 -7.60
N HIS A 84 -6.02 8.09 -8.19
CA HIS A 84 -5.97 9.53 -7.86
C HIS A 84 -7.22 10.31 -8.30
N ASP A 85 -7.97 9.77 -9.23
CA ASP A 85 -9.23 10.35 -9.73
C ASP A 85 -10.28 9.24 -9.86
N ARG A 86 -11.43 9.50 -9.28
CA ARG A 86 -12.57 8.59 -9.33
C ARG A 86 -13.20 8.48 -10.72
N GLY A 87 -13.06 9.51 -11.55
CA GLY A 87 -13.67 9.58 -12.87
C GLY A 87 -15.18 9.28 -12.83
N THR A 88 -15.61 8.25 -13.57
CA THR A 88 -17.00 7.78 -13.59
C THR A 88 -17.35 6.83 -12.44
N GLY A 89 -16.42 6.55 -11.52
CA GLY A 89 -16.55 5.57 -10.44
C GLY A 89 -16.40 4.11 -10.89
N LYS A 90 -15.94 3.90 -12.13
CA LYS A 90 -15.64 2.58 -12.70
C LYS A 90 -14.43 2.65 -13.60
N ALA A 91 -13.66 1.55 -13.64
CA ALA A 91 -12.52 1.39 -14.52
C ALA A 91 -12.47 -0.04 -15.10
N ARG A 92 -11.66 -0.22 -16.14
CA ARG A 92 -11.29 -1.54 -16.64
C ARG A 92 -10.03 -2.00 -15.90
N LEU A 93 -10.10 -3.14 -15.24
CA LEU A 93 -8.95 -3.85 -14.71
C LEU A 93 -8.54 -4.90 -15.74
N TYR A 94 -7.38 -4.75 -16.35
CA TYR A 94 -6.83 -5.72 -17.30
C TYR A 94 -6.25 -6.90 -16.55
N LEU A 95 -6.73 -8.11 -16.89
CA LEU A 95 -6.42 -9.32 -16.14
C LEU A 95 -5.09 -9.92 -16.60
N SER A 96 -4.17 -10.12 -15.66
CA SER A 96 -2.87 -10.74 -15.87
C SER A 96 -2.42 -11.58 -14.67
N GLY A 97 -3.36 -12.21 -13.98
CA GLY A 97 -3.10 -12.91 -12.72
C GLY A 97 -2.74 -11.91 -11.61
N VAL A 98 -1.63 -12.14 -10.93
CA VAL A 98 -1.15 -11.25 -9.85
C VAL A 98 -0.73 -9.86 -10.36
N GLU A 99 -0.36 -9.73 -11.64
CA GLU A 99 0.04 -8.47 -12.30
C GLU A 99 -1.15 -7.75 -12.97
N SER A 100 -2.38 -7.93 -12.48
CA SER A 100 -3.58 -7.29 -13.05
C SER A 100 -3.58 -5.78 -12.76
N SER A 101 -3.77 -4.94 -13.78
CA SER A 101 -3.52 -3.51 -13.72
C SER A 101 -4.64 -2.67 -14.33
N LEU A 102 -4.83 -1.44 -13.83
CA LEU A 102 -5.73 -0.45 -14.44
C LEU A 102 -5.12 0.24 -15.67
N VAL A 103 -3.80 0.20 -15.82
CA VAL A 103 -3.07 0.96 -16.86
C VAL A 103 -2.31 0.07 -17.84
N ARG A 104 -2.09 -1.19 -17.48
CA ARG A 104 -1.30 -2.13 -18.28
C ARG A 104 -2.15 -3.29 -18.75
N HIS A 105 -1.95 -3.70 -19.98
CA HIS A 105 -2.52 -4.91 -20.57
C HIS A 105 -1.43 -5.69 -21.32
N ARG A 106 -1.57 -6.99 -21.39
CA ARG A 106 -0.69 -7.82 -22.22
C ARG A 106 -1.04 -7.56 -23.69
N PRO A 107 -0.05 -7.36 -24.59
CA PRO A 107 -0.31 -7.26 -26.04
C PRO A 107 -1.11 -8.47 -26.54
N GLY A 108 -2.22 -8.22 -27.21
CA GLY A 108 -3.12 -9.26 -27.71
C GLY A 108 -4.16 -9.77 -26.68
N HIS A 109 -4.22 -9.20 -25.48
CA HIS A 109 -5.18 -9.54 -24.40
C HIS A 109 -5.93 -8.30 -23.90
N GLU A 110 -6.13 -7.32 -24.77
CA GLU A 110 -6.79 -6.05 -24.42
C GLU A 110 -8.27 -6.24 -24.02
N ASP A 111 -8.87 -7.36 -24.45
CA ASP A 111 -10.25 -7.73 -24.10
C ASP A 111 -10.39 -8.48 -22.79
N ASP A 112 -9.26 -8.99 -22.24
CA ASP A 112 -9.27 -9.71 -20.96
C ASP A 112 -9.31 -8.68 -19.82
N HIS A 113 -10.51 -8.23 -19.48
CA HIS A 113 -10.68 -7.26 -18.40
C HIS A 113 -11.97 -7.49 -17.61
N GLU A 114 -11.98 -6.97 -16.41
CA GLU A 114 -13.12 -6.86 -15.52
C GLU A 114 -13.45 -5.39 -15.29
N VAL A 115 -14.74 -5.04 -15.19
CA VAL A 115 -15.14 -3.67 -14.82
C VAL A 115 -15.25 -3.61 -13.32
N VAL A 116 -14.39 -2.82 -12.71
CA VAL A 116 -14.29 -2.67 -11.26
C VAL A 116 -14.78 -1.31 -10.80
N ARG A 117 -15.22 -1.23 -9.54
CA ARG A 117 -15.51 0.03 -8.89
C ARG A 117 -14.21 0.79 -8.66
N LEU A 118 -14.24 2.12 -8.89
CA LEU A 118 -13.10 3.02 -8.71
C LEU A 118 -13.43 4.06 -7.66
N GLU A 119 -12.54 4.24 -6.68
CA GLU A 119 -12.62 5.25 -5.64
C GLU A 119 -11.25 5.93 -5.44
N THR A 120 -11.23 7.04 -4.69
CA THR A 120 -9.99 7.68 -4.24
C THR A 120 -9.59 7.14 -2.87
N PHE A 121 -8.35 7.42 -2.44
CA PHE A 121 -7.89 7.03 -1.11
C PHE A 121 -8.68 7.75 0.01
N GLN A 122 -9.07 9.02 -0.21
CA GLN A 122 -9.91 9.77 0.73
C GLN A 122 -11.24 9.06 1.03
N TYR A 123 -11.81 8.32 0.06
CA TYR A 123 -13.01 7.51 0.30
C TYR A 123 -12.82 6.51 1.44
N LEU A 124 -11.66 5.85 1.55
CA LEU A 124 -11.39 4.91 2.65
C LEU A 124 -11.29 5.64 3.99
N ILE A 125 -10.61 6.80 4.02
CA ILE A 125 -10.50 7.63 5.22
C ILE A 125 -11.89 8.00 5.74
N ASP A 126 -12.76 8.50 4.87
CA ASP A 126 -14.10 8.95 5.22
C ASP A 126 -15.00 7.78 5.63
N LYS A 127 -15.00 6.69 4.87
CA LYS A 127 -15.83 5.51 5.12
C LYS A 127 -15.55 4.89 6.48
N TYR A 128 -14.27 4.74 6.83
CA TYR A 128 -13.84 4.13 8.07
C TYR A 128 -13.59 5.13 9.20
N ARG A 129 -13.79 6.43 8.91
CA ARG A 129 -13.59 7.54 9.85
C ARG A 129 -12.21 7.47 10.50
N LEU A 130 -11.19 7.24 9.68
CA LEU A 130 -9.84 7.15 10.17
C LEU A 130 -9.42 8.49 10.78
N THR A 131 -8.74 8.44 11.91
CA THR A 131 -8.17 9.61 12.60
C THR A 131 -6.65 9.61 12.56
N HIS A 132 -6.05 8.49 12.22
CA HIS A 132 -4.62 8.30 11.99
C HIS A 132 -4.43 7.11 11.04
N LEU A 133 -3.23 6.97 10.52
CA LEU A 133 -2.86 5.91 9.60
C LEU A 133 -1.39 5.56 9.81
N ASP A 134 -1.11 4.35 10.31
CA ASP A 134 0.25 3.93 10.59
C ASP A 134 0.97 3.49 9.32
N ALA A 135 0.31 2.71 8.47
CA ALA A 135 0.94 2.15 7.28
C ALA A 135 0.01 2.09 6.07
N VAL A 136 0.59 2.33 4.88
CA VAL A 136 0.02 1.94 3.59
C VAL A 136 0.98 0.99 2.90
N PHE A 137 0.50 -0.20 2.56
CA PHE A 137 1.15 -1.14 1.66
C PHE A 137 0.50 -1.02 0.29
N MET A 138 1.30 -0.84 -0.75
CA MET A 138 0.80 -0.55 -2.09
C MET A 138 1.55 -1.35 -3.14
N ASP A 139 0.79 -2.17 -3.86
CA ASP A 139 1.22 -2.92 -5.01
C ASP A 139 0.01 -2.94 -5.98
N ILE A 140 -0.07 -1.93 -6.84
CA ILE A 140 -1.21 -1.64 -7.72
C ILE A 140 -0.82 -1.54 -9.19
N GLU A 141 0.35 -2.09 -9.50
CA GLU A 141 0.78 -2.39 -10.85
C GLU A 141 0.81 -1.17 -11.79
N GLY A 142 1.42 -0.06 -11.29
CA GLY A 142 1.79 1.11 -12.11
C GLY A 142 1.02 2.40 -11.82
N LEU A 143 0.18 2.46 -10.78
CA LEU A 143 -0.48 3.69 -10.34
C LEU A 143 0.11 4.29 -9.06
N GLU A 144 1.17 3.72 -8.51
CA GLU A 144 1.77 4.09 -7.23
C GLU A 144 2.08 5.58 -7.16
N TYR A 145 2.77 6.14 -8.17
CA TYR A 145 3.08 7.56 -8.22
C TYR A 145 1.84 8.44 -8.06
N ASN A 146 0.80 8.17 -8.86
CA ASN A 146 -0.39 9.00 -8.89
C ASN A 146 -1.20 8.90 -7.58
N VAL A 147 -1.31 7.69 -7.02
CA VAL A 147 -2.04 7.45 -5.77
C VAL A 147 -1.28 8.03 -4.57
N ILE A 148 0.03 7.84 -4.49
CA ILE A 148 0.85 8.43 -3.42
C ILE A 148 0.78 9.96 -3.49
N LYS A 149 0.88 10.54 -4.68
CA LYS A 149 0.73 11.99 -4.86
C LYS A 149 -0.64 12.48 -4.36
N ASP A 150 -1.72 11.79 -4.70
CA ASP A 150 -3.06 12.13 -4.21
C ASP A 150 -3.17 12.03 -2.69
N ILE A 151 -2.59 10.99 -2.08
CA ILE A 151 -2.52 10.84 -0.62
C ILE A 151 -1.82 12.05 0.02
N LEU A 152 -0.68 12.45 -0.52
CA LEU A 152 0.13 13.52 0.06
C LEU A 152 -0.46 14.92 -0.12
N GLU A 153 -1.11 15.18 -1.26
CA GLU A 153 -1.59 16.51 -1.63
C GLU A 153 -3.08 16.75 -1.30
N ASN A 154 -3.92 15.71 -1.31
CA ASN A 154 -5.37 15.86 -1.26
C ASN A 154 -6.05 15.12 -0.10
N CYS A 155 -5.41 14.14 0.53
CA CYS A 155 -6.02 13.43 1.65
C CYS A 155 -5.86 14.17 2.97
N THR A 156 -6.86 13.99 3.84
CA THR A 156 -6.90 14.65 5.17
C THR A 156 -5.95 14.02 6.19
N ILE A 157 -5.46 12.82 5.92
CA ILE A 157 -4.53 12.07 6.77
C ILE A 157 -3.43 11.49 5.88
N GLN A 158 -2.19 11.61 6.32
CA GLN A 158 -1.03 10.98 5.70
C GLN A 158 -0.55 9.81 6.56
N PRO A 159 -0.04 8.71 5.96
CA PRO A 159 0.46 7.57 6.70
C PRO A 159 1.80 7.87 7.38
N ASN A 160 2.05 7.22 8.53
CA ASN A 160 3.35 7.26 9.19
C ASN A 160 4.44 6.66 8.29
N PHE A 161 4.12 5.59 7.56
CA PHE A 161 4.97 5.09 6.49
C PHE A 161 4.18 4.49 5.33
N LEU A 162 4.84 4.44 4.17
CA LEU A 162 4.39 3.77 2.95
C LEU A 162 5.40 2.69 2.58
N ARG A 163 4.91 1.53 2.17
CA ARG A 163 5.67 0.51 1.46
C ARG A 163 5.04 0.34 0.09
N TYR A 164 5.81 0.47 -0.98
CA TYR A 164 5.28 0.48 -2.34
C TYR A 164 6.22 -0.18 -3.33
N GLU A 165 5.65 -0.90 -4.30
CA GLU A 165 6.38 -1.38 -5.45
C GLU A 165 6.81 -0.19 -6.32
N PHE A 166 8.06 -0.22 -6.82
CA PHE A 166 8.56 0.85 -7.69
C PHE A 166 8.95 0.37 -9.09
N LEU A 167 9.02 -0.93 -9.33
CA LEU A 167 9.52 -1.49 -10.59
C LEU A 167 8.67 -1.10 -11.80
N LEU A 168 7.37 -0.88 -11.60
CA LEU A 168 6.42 -0.54 -12.64
C LEU A 168 6.05 0.94 -12.68
N SER A 169 6.61 1.75 -11.78
CA SER A 169 6.37 3.19 -11.74
C SER A 169 7.11 3.91 -12.87
N ASP A 170 6.39 4.71 -13.65
CA ASP A 170 6.95 5.49 -14.77
C ASP A 170 7.83 6.66 -14.33
N ASN A 171 7.81 7.06 -13.04
CA ASN A 171 8.54 8.23 -12.52
C ASN A 171 9.09 7.99 -11.11
N ILE A 172 10.01 7.05 -10.97
CA ILE A 172 10.58 6.66 -9.66
C ILE A 172 11.33 7.82 -9.00
N GLU A 173 12.18 8.53 -9.74
CA GLU A 173 12.96 9.67 -9.19
C GLU A 173 12.03 10.80 -8.75
N GLY A 174 10.99 11.08 -9.51
CA GLY A 174 9.98 12.08 -9.15
C GLY A 174 9.18 11.67 -7.91
N LEU A 175 8.94 10.37 -7.69
CA LEU A 175 8.25 9.87 -6.50
C LEU A 175 9.11 10.01 -5.25
N ASP A 176 10.38 9.65 -5.31
CA ASP A 176 11.31 9.84 -4.18
C ASP A 176 11.40 11.31 -3.78
N GLN A 177 11.53 12.21 -4.76
CA GLN A 177 11.59 13.65 -4.50
C GLN A 177 10.28 14.18 -3.89
N LEU A 178 9.13 13.76 -4.41
CA LEU A 178 7.82 14.13 -3.89
C LEU A 178 7.66 13.72 -2.42
N LEU A 179 8.04 12.49 -2.08
CA LEU A 179 8.00 11.98 -0.71
C LEU A 179 8.92 12.78 0.22
N MET A 180 10.15 13.08 -0.22
CA MET A 180 11.11 13.88 0.56
C MET A 180 10.59 15.30 0.78
N ASP A 181 9.97 15.94 -0.21
CA ASP A 181 9.37 17.28 -0.10
C ASP A 181 8.21 17.31 0.91
N HIS A 182 7.55 16.17 1.14
CA HIS A 182 6.49 16.00 2.15
C HIS A 182 7.00 15.45 3.50
N GLY A 183 8.32 15.48 3.72
CA GLY A 183 8.92 15.14 5.02
C GLY A 183 9.16 13.65 5.27
N TYR A 184 9.11 12.82 4.23
CA TYR A 184 9.47 11.41 4.33
C TYR A 184 10.96 11.18 4.07
N MET A 185 11.49 10.13 4.64
CA MET A 185 12.78 9.53 4.31
C MET A 185 12.52 8.27 3.50
N VAL A 186 13.24 8.08 2.40
CA VAL A 186 13.01 6.95 1.47
C VAL A 186 14.17 5.95 1.58
N PHE A 187 13.84 4.67 1.66
CA PHE A 187 14.74 3.54 1.80
C PHE A 187 14.35 2.43 0.83
N MET A 188 15.31 1.55 0.49
CA MET A 188 14.97 0.27 -0.08
C MET A 188 14.37 -0.64 1.00
N ASP A 189 13.38 -1.45 0.65
CA ASP A 189 12.86 -2.47 1.57
C ASP A 189 13.93 -3.58 1.79
N ALA A 190 14.25 -3.85 3.04
CA ALA A 190 15.21 -4.88 3.41
C ALA A 190 14.68 -6.31 3.12
N THR A 191 13.35 -6.46 3.03
CA THR A 191 12.68 -7.75 2.87
C THR A 191 12.35 -8.07 1.40
N HIS A 192 12.19 -7.04 0.55
CA HIS A 192 11.84 -7.22 -0.87
C HIS A 192 12.52 -6.19 -1.78
N LYS A 193 13.27 -6.69 -2.78
CA LYS A 193 14.11 -5.84 -3.67
C LYS A 193 13.33 -4.97 -4.65
N GLY A 194 12.06 -5.28 -4.90
CA GLY A 194 11.18 -4.54 -5.80
C GLY A 194 10.50 -3.35 -5.15
N ASP A 195 10.69 -3.17 -3.84
CA ASP A 195 9.92 -2.23 -3.05
C ASP A 195 10.78 -1.19 -2.36
N LYS A 196 10.16 -0.07 -2.06
CA LYS A 196 10.70 1.01 -1.23
C LYS A 196 9.81 1.25 -0.01
N ILE A 197 10.44 1.82 1.01
CA ILE A 197 9.77 2.29 2.22
C ILE A 197 10.01 3.78 2.32
N ALA A 198 8.92 4.54 2.43
CA ALA A 198 8.95 5.94 2.79
C ALA A 198 8.38 6.10 4.21
N VAL A 199 9.15 6.64 5.13
CA VAL A 199 8.76 6.83 6.52
C VAL A 199 8.85 8.30 6.90
N MET A 200 7.85 8.82 7.61
CA MET A 200 7.90 10.19 8.13
C MET A 200 9.14 10.38 9.01
N LYS A 201 9.84 11.47 8.80
CA LYS A 201 11.14 11.76 9.47
C LYS A 201 11.03 11.70 10.99
N ASP A 202 9.97 12.24 11.58
CA ASP A 202 9.75 12.23 13.02
C ASP A 202 9.45 10.83 13.58
N VAL A 203 8.83 9.95 12.77
CA VAL A 203 8.62 8.52 13.10
C VAL A 203 9.96 7.80 13.11
N TYR A 204 10.78 7.99 12.07
CA TYR A 204 12.09 7.38 11.95
C TYR A 204 13.03 7.83 13.09
N GLU A 205 13.03 9.13 13.43
CA GLU A 205 13.86 9.67 14.51
C GLU A 205 13.51 9.07 15.88
N ARG A 206 12.23 8.79 16.15
CA ARG A 206 11.78 8.10 17.37
C ARG A 206 12.32 6.68 17.50
N LEU A 207 12.42 5.94 16.39
CA LEU A 207 12.99 4.58 16.39
C LEU A 207 14.50 4.59 16.64
N SER A 208 15.21 5.62 16.19
CA SER A 208 16.66 5.73 16.34
C SER A 208 17.11 6.03 17.78
N ILE A 209 16.17 6.27 18.68
CA ILE A 209 16.41 6.57 20.12
C ILE A 209 16.23 5.30 20.98
N LEU A 210 15.66 4.25 20.43
CA LEU A 210 15.47 2.95 21.08
C LEU A 210 16.63 1.99 20.78
#